data_5bf8fbbcc09fb9a511a820fac9c19b78
#
_entry.id   5bf8fbbcc09fb9a511a820fac9c19b78
#
_cell.length_a   1.000
_cell.length_b   1.000
_cell.length_c   1.000
_cell.angle_alpha   90.00
_cell.angle_beta   90.00
_cell.angle_gamma   90.00
#
_symmetry.space_group_name_H-M   'P 1'
#
loop_
_entity.id
_entity.type
_entity.pdbx_description
1 polymer ?
#
loop_
_entity_poly.entity_id
_entity_poly.type
_entity_poly.pdbx_seq_one_letter_code
_entity_poly.pdbx_strand_id
1 'polypeptide(L)'
;MKILHGTWIPQSTDEFIQKGSFYLWGETSTPKKSRSTADNYHPFQLSKEELTSFLTGELGIVQSNYNPLSRQFVPRYFLLPSQDNQPVPSLELLRYLEKEPPENSQWQSWQIDCYPLNPVLKLLNDLHFICLYNSSEIQLGADLLFWYHYSQAFKEIILKDNYIPAFKYRELAKNNQKTANFAIYPLWEIISATYETNLDRYLEYLPRICLAGAENPHASPQLYDPKTLLRHFSECLLNEIVTNTAIPASFDKKISETIIGDCFSVTKTAGFLQTAAALENYQQWQTWRQQLLGDQNISSFSLGFKLTEAPENNIEQWQITFILISKQDPSLRLELDEYWYAVPETRTSIRAHFGQDLDKNILLSLGYAARIYPPIWQGLETDKPTGFSLNLTEAFTFLKETAWILEDAGYKVIIPAWWTPEGRQRAKVRLKTTSKSGKSTPVSKG
;
A
#
# COMPACT_ATOMS: atom_id res chain seq x y z
N MET A 1 -23.24 24.04 15.18
CA MET A 1 -22.27 22.96 14.96
C MET A 1 -21.67 23.12 13.58
N LYS A 2 -20.37 22.89 13.47
CA LYS A 2 -19.63 22.94 12.20
C LYS A 2 -18.91 21.60 12.02
N ILE A 3 -18.97 21.03 10.83
CA ILE A 3 -18.34 19.76 10.49
C ILE A 3 -17.39 19.99 9.33
N LEU A 4 -16.19 19.42 9.42
CA LEU A 4 -15.21 19.49 8.36
C LEU A 4 -15.18 18.17 7.62
N HIS A 5 -15.30 18.24 6.32
CA HIS A 5 -15.28 17.12 5.39
C HIS A 5 -14.07 17.17 4.50
N GLY A 6 -13.65 16.02 4.01
CA GLY A 6 -12.54 15.94 3.08
C GLY A 6 -12.57 14.72 2.20
N THR A 7 -12.14 14.89 0.95
CA THR A 7 -12.06 13.77 0.02
C THR A 7 -10.98 13.95 -1.02
N TRP A 8 -10.49 12.84 -1.51
CA TRP A 8 -9.60 12.79 -2.66
C TRP A 8 -10.40 12.82 -3.96
N ILE A 9 -10.07 13.71 -4.87
CA ILE A 9 -10.69 13.78 -6.19
C ILE A 9 -9.61 13.62 -7.27
N PRO A 10 -9.67 12.56 -8.08
CA PRO A 10 -8.85 12.43 -9.27
C PRO A 10 -9.08 13.58 -10.24
N GLN A 11 -8.01 14.19 -10.76
CA GLN A 11 -8.07 15.38 -11.63
C GLN A 11 -8.17 15.05 -13.11
N SER A 12 -8.15 13.81 -13.50
CA SER A 12 -8.10 13.42 -14.91
C SER A 12 -9.31 12.57 -15.29
N THR A 13 -9.94 12.93 -16.37
CA THR A 13 -10.85 12.04 -17.10
C THR A 13 -10.09 10.95 -17.86
N ASP A 14 -8.78 11.09 -18.01
CA ASP A 14 -7.89 10.12 -18.62
C ASP A 14 -7.17 9.32 -17.51
N GLU A 15 -7.60 8.07 -17.29
CA GLU A 15 -7.02 7.14 -16.31
C GLU A 15 -5.52 6.85 -16.57
N PHE A 16 -5.02 7.23 -17.74
CA PHE A 16 -3.60 7.09 -18.06
C PHE A 16 -2.72 8.03 -17.24
N ILE A 17 -3.21 9.24 -16.95
CA ILE A 17 -2.48 10.25 -16.17
C ILE A 17 -2.98 10.23 -14.73
N GLN A 18 -2.10 9.84 -13.80
CA GLN A 18 -2.43 9.83 -12.37
C GLN A 18 -2.18 11.21 -11.75
N LYS A 19 -3.22 12.01 -11.65
CA LYS A 19 -3.22 13.28 -10.91
C LYS A 19 -4.48 13.38 -10.08
N GLY A 20 -4.37 13.95 -8.91
CA GLY A 20 -5.48 14.18 -8.02
C GLY A 20 -5.14 15.21 -6.96
N SER A 21 -6.13 15.66 -6.24
CA SER A 21 -5.95 16.57 -5.11
C SER A 21 -6.92 16.21 -3.99
N PHE A 22 -6.49 16.47 -2.78
CA PHE A 22 -7.32 16.34 -1.60
C PHE A 22 -8.04 17.67 -1.36
N TYR A 23 -9.36 17.62 -1.16
CA TYR A 23 -10.18 18.81 -0.98
C TYR A 23 -10.86 18.80 0.37
N LEU A 24 -10.83 19.94 1.05
CA LEU A 24 -11.56 20.20 2.28
C LEU A 24 -12.76 21.12 2.02
N TRP A 25 -13.86 20.86 2.69
CA TRP A 25 -15.01 21.73 2.78
C TRP A 25 -15.68 21.60 4.15
N GLY A 26 -16.51 22.57 4.51
CA GLY A 26 -17.18 22.55 5.80
C GLY A 26 -18.68 22.52 5.65
N GLU A 27 -19.37 21.87 6.59
CA GLU A 27 -20.82 21.85 6.75
C GLU A 27 -21.24 22.58 8.04
N THR A 28 -22.40 23.24 8.02
CA THR A 28 -22.92 23.98 9.17
C THR A 28 -24.40 23.69 9.43
N SER A 29 -24.80 23.73 10.70
CA SER A 29 -26.21 23.57 11.12
C SER A 29 -27.11 24.76 10.74
N THR A 30 -26.54 25.88 10.31
CA THR A 30 -27.28 27.09 9.90
C THR A 30 -27.24 27.25 8.39
N PRO A 31 -28.26 26.78 7.64
CA PRO A 31 -28.23 26.84 6.20
C PRO A 31 -28.31 28.29 5.72
N LYS A 32 -27.57 28.61 4.68
CA LYS A 32 -27.66 29.91 4.01
C LYS A 32 -28.85 29.93 3.05
N LYS A 33 -29.62 30.99 3.08
CA LYS A 33 -30.63 31.21 2.04
C LYS A 33 -29.93 31.40 0.70
N SER A 34 -30.10 30.47 -0.21
CA SER A 34 -29.62 30.57 -1.59
C SER A 34 -30.18 31.87 -2.23
N ARG A 35 -29.31 32.67 -2.81
CA ARG A 35 -29.69 33.85 -3.55
C ARG A 35 -30.08 33.58 -5.00
N SER A 36 -29.87 32.36 -5.48
CA SER A 36 -30.09 31.96 -6.88
C SER A 36 -30.64 30.54 -6.93
N THR A 37 -31.73 30.34 -7.65
CA THR A 37 -32.35 29.06 -7.93
C THR A 37 -31.70 28.32 -9.11
N ALA A 38 -30.68 28.92 -9.72
CA ALA A 38 -30.04 28.39 -10.93
C ALA A 38 -28.80 27.50 -10.67
N ASP A 39 -28.18 27.64 -9.50
CA ASP A 39 -26.96 26.92 -9.16
C ASP A 39 -27.26 25.94 -8.04
N ASN A 40 -26.99 24.65 -8.26
CA ASN A 40 -27.09 23.58 -7.25
C ASN A 40 -25.99 23.70 -6.18
N TYR A 41 -25.90 24.86 -5.54
CA TYR A 41 -25.01 25.10 -4.41
C TYR A 41 -25.51 24.40 -3.16
N HIS A 42 -24.60 23.72 -2.46
CA HIS A 42 -24.93 23.06 -1.22
C HIS A 42 -25.32 24.08 -0.12
N PRO A 43 -26.58 24.10 0.36
CA PRO A 43 -27.07 25.14 1.25
C PRO A 43 -26.46 25.13 2.65
N PHE A 44 -25.96 23.94 3.10
CA PHE A 44 -25.33 23.78 4.40
C PHE A 44 -23.81 23.98 4.37
N GLN A 45 -23.22 24.36 3.23
CA GLN A 45 -21.77 24.57 3.18
C GLN A 45 -21.35 25.76 4.07
N LEU A 46 -20.24 25.58 4.78
CA LEU A 46 -19.58 26.62 5.56
C LEU A 46 -19.06 27.72 4.62
N SER A 47 -19.05 28.97 5.07
CA SER A 47 -18.54 30.06 4.21
C SER A 47 -17.02 29.97 4.01
N LYS A 48 -16.54 30.51 2.88
CA LYS A 48 -15.11 30.62 2.59
C LYS A 48 -14.37 31.36 3.68
N GLU A 49 -14.98 32.40 4.23
CA GLU A 49 -14.40 33.22 5.30
C GLU A 49 -14.24 32.45 6.59
N GLU A 50 -15.26 31.69 7.00
CA GLU A 50 -15.22 30.86 8.20
C GLU A 50 -14.20 29.72 8.06
N LEU A 51 -14.17 29.04 6.90
CA LEU A 51 -13.19 28.00 6.65
C LEU A 51 -11.76 28.57 6.55
N THR A 52 -11.58 29.74 5.92
CA THR A 52 -10.28 30.44 5.89
C THR A 52 -9.81 30.79 7.31
N SER A 53 -10.69 31.28 8.16
CA SER A 53 -10.38 31.63 9.55
C SER A 53 -9.90 30.39 10.33
N PHE A 54 -10.54 29.24 10.13
CA PHE A 54 -10.11 27.98 10.72
C PHE A 54 -8.74 27.52 10.18
N LEU A 55 -8.55 27.55 8.87
CA LEU A 55 -7.30 27.13 8.22
C LEU A 55 -6.11 27.98 8.66
N THR A 56 -6.31 29.27 8.87
CA THR A 56 -5.25 30.18 9.31
C THR A 56 -5.01 30.15 10.82
N GLY A 57 -6.10 30.19 11.60
CA GLY A 57 -6.04 30.28 13.05
C GLY A 57 -5.63 28.96 13.72
N GLU A 58 -6.30 27.87 13.33
CA GLU A 58 -6.11 26.58 13.98
C GLU A 58 -5.02 25.72 13.29
N LEU A 59 -5.03 25.64 11.95
CA LEU A 59 -4.04 24.86 11.19
C LEU A 59 -2.74 25.63 10.90
N GLY A 60 -2.70 26.94 11.18
CA GLY A 60 -1.51 27.77 10.97
C GLY A 60 -1.08 27.88 9.50
N ILE A 61 -2.01 27.71 8.55
CA ILE A 61 -1.70 27.87 7.13
C ILE A 61 -1.40 29.34 6.86
N VAL A 62 -0.16 29.62 6.42
CA VAL A 62 0.31 30.98 6.17
C VAL A 62 -0.33 31.56 4.93
N GLN A 63 -0.93 32.74 5.07
CA GLN A 63 -1.43 33.51 3.93
C GLN A 63 -0.33 34.39 3.33
N SER A 64 -0.31 34.47 2.00
CA SER A 64 0.46 35.46 1.28
C SER A 64 -0.46 36.61 0.86
N ASN A 65 0.03 37.85 0.99
CA ASN A 65 -0.69 39.02 0.52
C ASN A 65 -1.00 38.98 -1.00
N TYR A 66 -0.17 38.25 -1.76
CA TYR A 66 -0.35 38.10 -3.21
C TYR A 66 -1.33 36.96 -3.59
N ASN A 67 -1.50 35.97 -2.71
CA ASN A 67 -2.40 34.84 -2.93
C ASN A 67 -3.18 34.53 -1.64
N PRO A 68 -4.24 35.28 -1.32
CA PRO A 68 -5.03 35.01 -0.13
C PRO A 68 -5.76 33.65 -0.25
N LEU A 69 -5.92 32.96 0.87
CA LEU A 69 -6.57 31.62 0.91
C LEU A 69 -7.98 31.63 0.31
N SER A 70 -8.71 32.74 0.48
CA SER A 70 -10.06 32.88 -0.07
C SER A 70 -10.12 32.74 -1.61
N ARG A 71 -9.03 33.02 -2.32
CA ARG A 71 -8.92 32.83 -3.77
C ARG A 71 -8.51 31.43 -4.20
N GLN A 72 -8.08 30.61 -3.27
CA GLN A 72 -7.65 29.24 -3.54
C GLN A 72 -8.81 28.23 -3.53
N PHE A 73 -9.98 28.65 -3.07
CA PHE A 73 -11.18 27.82 -3.12
C PHE A 73 -11.60 27.59 -4.57
N VAL A 74 -11.87 26.33 -4.86
CA VAL A 74 -12.33 25.90 -6.18
C VAL A 74 -13.66 25.16 -6.04
N PRO A 75 -14.58 25.32 -6.98
CA PRO A 75 -15.83 24.57 -6.99
C PRO A 75 -15.55 23.11 -7.32
N ARG A 76 -16.19 22.22 -6.56
CA ARG A 76 -16.22 20.76 -6.81
C ARG A 76 -17.65 20.28 -6.73
N TYR A 77 -17.94 19.18 -7.38
CA TYR A 77 -19.28 18.63 -7.50
C TYR A 77 -19.37 17.32 -6.72
N PHE A 78 -20.38 17.21 -5.87
CA PHE A 78 -20.59 16.03 -5.04
C PHE A 78 -21.95 15.42 -5.33
N LEU A 79 -21.95 14.12 -5.56
CA LEU A 79 -23.18 13.34 -5.67
C LEU A 79 -23.67 12.99 -4.26
N LEU A 80 -24.69 13.68 -3.78
CA LEU A 80 -25.20 13.53 -2.41
C LEU A 80 -26.65 13.04 -2.39
N PRO A 81 -27.01 12.26 -1.35
CA PRO A 81 -28.42 11.94 -1.11
C PRO A 81 -29.22 13.24 -0.94
N SER A 82 -30.37 13.31 -1.56
CA SER A 82 -31.19 14.52 -1.58
C SER A 82 -32.68 14.18 -1.46
N GLN A 83 -33.42 15.02 -0.76
CA GLN A 83 -34.86 14.95 -0.63
C GLN A 83 -35.47 16.33 -0.91
N ASP A 84 -36.56 16.41 -1.66
CA ASP A 84 -37.25 17.66 -1.99
C ASP A 84 -36.31 18.74 -2.58
N ASN A 85 -35.37 18.32 -3.46
CA ASN A 85 -34.34 19.18 -4.05
C ASN A 85 -33.44 19.89 -3.02
N GLN A 86 -33.22 19.26 -1.88
CA GLN A 86 -32.25 19.67 -0.87
C GLN A 86 -31.30 18.52 -0.55
N PRO A 87 -30.01 18.76 -0.35
CA PRO A 87 -29.09 17.70 0.05
C PRO A 87 -29.43 17.28 1.49
N VAL A 88 -29.34 16.00 1.74
CA VAL A 88 -29.45 15.46 3.11
C VAL A 88 -28.18 15.83 3.85
N PRO A 89 -28.26 16.47 5.02
CA PRO A 89 -27.09 16.76 5.85
C PRO A 89 -26.30 15.48 6.21
N SER A 90 -25.02 15.66 6.56
CA SER A 90 -24.20 14.54 7.04
C SER A 90 -24.83 13.86 8.26
N LEU A 91 -24.46 12.60 8.49
CA LEU A 91 -24.99 11.85 9.65
C LEU A 91 -24.63 12.52 10.98
N GLU A 92 -23.46 13.15 11.05
CA GLU A 92 -23.01 13.93 12.20
C GLU A 92 -23.93 15.14 12.46
N LEU A 93 -24.28 15.84 11.38
CA LEU A 93 -25.16 16.99 11.49
C LEU A 93 -26.61 16.58 11.77
N LEU A 94 -27.09 15.49 11.20
CA LEU A 94 -28.41 14.94 11.48
C LEU A 94 -28.54 14.54 12.97
N ARG A 95 -27.53 13.89 13.53
CA ARG A 95 -27.48 13.54 14.96
C ARG A 95 -27.53 14.77 15.86
N TYR A 96 -26.80 15.81 15.50
CA TYR A 96 -26.83 17.08 16.24
C TYR A 96 -28.19 17.76 16.16
N LEU A 97 -28.88 17.66 15.02
CA LEU A 97 -30.21 18.23 14.81
C LEU A 97 -31.34 17.33 15.36
N GLU A 98 -30.99 16.19 15.96
CA GLU A 98 -31.93 15.15 16.45
C GLU A 98 -32.92 14.70 15.35
N LYS A 99 -32.42 14.58 14.10
CA LYS A 99 -33.17 14.14 12.93
C LYS A 99 -32.72 12.77 12.45
N GLU A 100 -33.67 11.95 12.02
CA GLU A 100 -33.38 10.68 11.37
C GLU A 100 -33.08 10.91 9.86
N PRO A 101 -32.18 10.08 9.28
CA PRO A 101 -31.96 10.11 7.85
C PRO A 101 -33.24 9.71 7.12
N PRO A 102 -33.60 10.37 6.00
CA PRO A 102 -34.81 10.05 5.25
C PRO A 102 -34.71 8.65 4.63
N GLU A 103 -35.80 7.88 4.70
CA GLU A 103 -35.89 6.53 4.14
C GLU A 103 -35.70 6.51 2.61
N ASN A 104 -36.22 7.56 1.94
CA ASN A 104 -36.16 7.70 0.48
C ASN A 104 -35.39 8.95 0.10
N SER A 105 -34.20 8.78 -0.45
CA SER A 105 -33.38 9.85 -1.01
C SER A 105 -32.99 9.57 -2.44
N GLN A 106 -32.94 10.59 -3.27
CA GLN A 106 -32.41 10.54 -4.64
C GLN A 106 -31.01 11.15 -4.66
N TRP A 107 -30.14 10.60 -5.48
CA TRP A 107 -28.80 11.14 -5.63
C TRP A 107 -28.82 12.33 -6.58
N GLN A 108 -28.35 13.48 -6.11
CA GLN A 108 -28.26 14.73 -6.89
C GLN A 108 -26.86 15.32 -6.77
N SER A 109 -26.43 16.02 -7.83
CA SER A 109 -25.14 16.69 -7.87
C SER A 109 -25.22 18.07 -7.26
N TRP A 110 -24.36 18.34 -6.27
CA TRP A 110 -24.27 19.62 -5.55
C TRP A 110 -22.88 20.24 -5.73
N GLN A 111 -22.87 21.54 -5.98
CA GLN A 111 -21.64 22.31 -6.06
C GLN A 111 -21.22 22.77 -4.66
N ILE A 112 -19.95 22.53 -4.32
CA ILE A 112 -19.36 22.91 -3.03
C ILE A 112 -18.02 23.63 -3.29
N ASP A 113 -17.81 24.73 -2.60
CA ASP A 113 -16.54 25.45 -2.62
C ASP A 113 -15.52 24.73 -1.70
N CYS A 114 -14.49 24.16 -2.30
CA CYS A 114 -13.52 23.33 -1.62
C CYS A 114 -12.13 23.98 -1.59
N TYR A 115 -11.41 23.79 -0.50
CA TYR A 115 -10.01 24.18 -0.36
C TYR A 115 -9.07 23.01 -0.71
N PRO A 116 -8.13 23.15 -1.66
CA PRO A 116 -7.16 22.11 -1.97
C PRO A 116 -6.11 21.99 -0.85
N LEU A 117 -6.01 20.81 -0.24
CA LEU A 117 -5.11 20.53 0.87
C LEU A 117 -3.75 20.05 0.38
N ASN A 118 -2.68 20.78 0.69
CA ASN A 118 -1.32 20.40 0.37
C ASN A 118 -0.34 20.99 1.41
N PRO A 119 0.60 20.22 1.99
CA PRO A 119 0.81 18.77 1.81
C PRO A 119 -0.22 17.89 2.57
N VAL A 120 -0.76 16.91 1.88
CA VAL A 120 -1.93 16.14 2.35
C VAL A 120 -1.66 15.40 3.66
N LEU A 121 -0.59 14.59 3.72
CA LEU A 121 -0.30 13.73 4.89
C LEU A 121 -0.04 14.53 6.16
N LYS A 122 0.69 15.64 6.06
CA LYS A 122 0.97 16.50 7.20
C LYS A 122 -0.32 17.12 7.73
N LEU A 123 -1.09 17.72 6.84
CA LEU A 123 -2.29 18.47 7.24
C LEU A 123 -3.42 17.56 7.72
N LEU A 124 -3.54 16.32 7.21
CA LEU A 124 -4.45 15.31 7.80
C LEU A 124 -4.09 14.97 9.24
N ASN A 125 -2.80 14.84 9.55
CA ASN A 125 -2.35 14.66 10.94
C ASN A 125 -2.69 15.88 11.80
N ASP A 126 -2.34 17.07 11.32
CA ASP A 126 -2.55 18.30 12.07
C ASP A 126 -4.04 18.50 12.37
N LEU A 127 -4.92 18.26 11.40
CA LEU A 127 -6.38 18.29 11.56
C LEU A 127 -6.86 17.31 12.64
N HIS A 128 -6.37 16.06 12.60
CA HIS A 128 -6.76 15.05 13.58
C HIS A 128 -6.36 15.47 15.00
N PHE A 129 -5.12 15.95 15.19
CA PHE A 129 -4.65 16.40 16.49
C PHE A 129 -5.40 17.62 17.02
N ILE A 130 -5.66 18.61 16.18
CA ILE A 130 -6.38 19.84 16.55
C ILE A 130 -7.78 19.49 17.06
N CYS A 131 -8.51 18.66 16.32
CA CYS A 131 -9.88 18.32 16.70
C CYS A 131 -9.95 17.37 17.91
N LEU A 132 -8.89 16.60 18.21
CA LEU A 132 -8.84 15.76 19.41
C LEU A 132 -8.50 16.55 20.69
N TYR A 133 -7.59 17.51 20.60
CA TYR A 133 -7.02 18.17 21.77
C TYR A 133 -7.52 19.58 22.00
N ASN A 134 -8.04 20.24 20.97
CA ASN A 134 -8.66 21.54 21.12
C ASN A 134 -10.18 21.37 21.19
N SER A 135 -10.82 22.11 22.10
CA SER A 135 -12.28 22.23 22.16
C SER A 135 -12.81 23.10 21.02
N SER A 136 -12.41 22.79 19.77
CA SER A 136 -12.84 23.53 18.60
C SER A 136 -14.34 23.31 18.37
N GLU A 137 -15.04 24.36 17.94
CA GLU A 137 -16.44 24.25 17.54
C GLU A 137 -16.62 23.38 16.25
N ILE A 138 -15.51 22.92 15.68
CA ILE A 138 -15.45 22.14 14.43
C ILE A 138 -15.15 20.69 14.74
N GLN A 139 -15.99 19.78 14.24
CA GLN A 139 -15.80 18.34 14.31
C GLN A 139 -15.36 17.80 12.95
N LEU A 140 -14.62 16.68 12.96
CA LEU A 140 -14.26 15.97 11.72
C LEU A 140 -15.41 15.06 11.32
N GLY A 141 -15.78 15.08 10.04
CA GLY A 141 -16.68 14.11 9.44
C GLY A 141 -16.05 12.72 9.34
N ALA A 142 -16.88 11.69 9.24
CA ALA A 142 -16.43 10.30 9.11
C ALA A 142 -15.53 10.08 7.89
N ASP A 143 -15.74 10.82 6.82
CA ASP A 143 -14.93 10.82 5.61
C ASP A 143 -13.50 11.30 5.90
N LEU A 144 -13.35 12.41 6.60
CA LEU A 144 -12.04 12.97 6.92
C LEU A 144 -11.28 12.09 7.92
N LEU A 145 -11.98 11.51 8.90
CA LEU A 145 -11.42 10.52 9.83
C LEU A 145 -10.96 9.26 9.09
N PHE A 146 -11.75 8.79 8.13
CA PHE A 146 -11.36 7.66 7.28
C PHE A 146 -10.05 7.94 6.54
N TRP A 147 -9.93 9.08 5.85
CA TRP A 147 -8.72 9.45 5.12
C TRP A 147 -7.50 9.60 6.03
N TYR A 148 -7.70 10.12 7.24
CA TYR A 148 -6.64 10.17 8.24
C TYR A 148 -6.13 8.76 8.57
N HIS A 149 -7.01 7.84 8.96
CA HIS A 149 -6.62 6.47 9.32
C HIS A 149 -5.99 5.71 8.13
N TYR A 150 -6.56 5.86 6.95
CA TYR A 150 -6.01 5.25 5.74
C TYR A 150 -4.62 5.80 5.43
N SER A 151 -4.39 7.09 5.63
CA SER A 151 -3.08 7.71 5.44
C SER A 151 -2.01 7.19 6.41
N GLN A 152 -2.39 6.78 7.64
CA GLN A 152 -1.44 6.17 8.57
C GLN A 152 -0.99 4.78 8.10
N ALA A 153 -1.92 3.95 7.62
CA ALA A 153 -1.59 2.65 7.03
C ALA A 153 -0.67 2.80 5.79
N PHE A 154 -0.92 3.83 4.98
CA PHE A 154 -0.06 4.15 3.83
C PHE A 154 1.37 4.54 4.23
N LYS A 155 1.57 5.26 5.34
CA LYS A 155 2.91 5.63 5.83
C LYS A 155 3.79 4.42 6.12
N GLU A 156 3.23 3.31 6.59
CA GLU A 156 3.98 2.08 6.84
C GLU A 156 4.64 1.53 5.58
N ILE A 157 3.99 1.69 4.42
CA ILE A 157 4.51 1.22 3.12
C ILE A 157 5.74 2.01 2.72
N ILE A 158 5.70 3.34 2.93
CA ILE A 158 6.84 4.22 2.64
C ILE A 158 8.01 3.90 3.55
N LEU A 159 7.75 3.67 4.85
CA LEU A 159 8.80 3.36 5.82
C LEU A 159 9.48 2.01 5.57
N LYS A 160 8.83 1.10 4.83
CA LYS A 160 9.37 -0.22 4.47
C LYS A 160 9.92 -0.30 3.05
N ASP A 161 9.97 0.81 2.33
CA ASP A 161 10.44 0.90 0.93
C ASP A 161 9.75 -0.10 -0.03
N ASN A 162 8.48 -0.44 0.23
CA ASN A 162 7.72 -1.42 -0.54
C ASN A 162 7.11 -0.81 -1.80
N TYR A 163 7.91 -0.16 -2.63
CA TYR A 163 7.50 0.46 -3.88
C TYR A 163 8.63 0.46 -4.92
N ILE A 164 8.26 0.48 -6.18
CA ILE A 164 9.20 0.47 -7.31
C ILE A 164 8.81 1.53 -8.37
N PRO A 165 9.79 1.98 -9.19
CA PRO A 165 9.47 2.76 -10.37
C PRO A 165 8.63 1.93 -11.33
N ALA A 166 7.60 2.50 -11.91
CA ALA A 166 6.66 1.84 -12.78
C ALA A 166 6.25 2.71 -13.97
N PHE A 167 5.67 2.09 -15.00
CA PHE A 167 5.18 2.77 -16.18
C PHE A 167 3.81 2.24 -16.57
N LYS A 168 2.82 3.12 -16.63
CA LYS A 168 1.59 2.83 -17.38
C LYS A 168 1.90 2.90 -18.86
N TYR A 169 1.28 2.03 -19.63
CA TYR A 169 1.46 1.96 -21.08
C TYR A 169 0.12 1.98 -21.77
N ARG A 170 0.05 2.66 -22.91
CA ARG A 170 -1.13 2.72 -23.78
C ARG A 170 -0.70 2.67 -25.23
N GLU A 171 -1.29 1.74 -25.99
CA GLU A 171 -1.15 1.70 -27.43
C GLU A 171 -1.94 2.85 -28.05
N LEU A 172 -1.28 3.64 -28.89
CA LEU A 172 -1.93 4.72 -29.64
C LEU A 172 -2.53 4.16 -30.92
N ALA A 173 -3.69 4.69 -31.33
CA ALA A 173 -4.35 4.30 -32.56
C ALA A 173 -3.39 4.42 -33.75
N LYS A 174 -3.33 3.39 -34.60
CA LYS A 174 -2.46 3.32 -35.77
C LYS A 174 -2.84 4.42 -36.77
N ASN A 175 -2.11 5.51 -36.76
CA ASN A 175 -2.10 6.47 -37.87
C ASN A 175 -1.15 5.92 -38.91
N ASN A 176 -1.63 5.36 -40.00
CA ASN A 176 -0.98 5.00 -41.30
C ASN A 176 0.57 4.81 -41.32
N GLN A 177 1.26 4.81 -40.19
CA GLN A 177 2.68 4.56 -40.05
C GLN A 177 2.94 3.12 -39.60
N LYS A 178 3.94 2.48 -40.21
CA LYS A 178 4.30 1.07 -39.99
C LYS A 178 4.85 0.76 -38.56
N THR A 179 5.04 1.76 -37.70
CA THR A 179 5.53 1.60 -36.32
C THR A 179 4.39 1.81 -35.34
N ALA A 180 4.17 0.84 -34.49
CA ALA A 180 3.23 1.00 -33.34
C ALA A 180 3.80 2.09 -32.41
N ASN A 181 3.04 3.17 -32.22
CA ASN A 181 3.38 4.21 -31.26
C ASN A 181 2.74 3.86 -29.92
N PHE A 182 3.58 3.78 -28.90
CA PHE A 182 3.15 3.56 -27.51
C PHE A 182 3.39 4.82 -26.70
N ALA A 183 2.43 5.16 -25.84
CA ALA A 183 2.62 6.16 -24.82
C ALA A 183 2.91 5.46 -23.48
N ILE A 184 3.85 6.00 -22.71
CA ILE A 184 4.15 5.56 -21.35
C ILE A 184 3.97 6.74 -20.39
N TYR A 185 3.54 6.43 -19.16
CA TYR A 185 3.44 7.41 -18.09
C TYR A 185 4.19 6.89 -16.86
N PRO A 186 5.24 7.61 -16.41
CA PRO A 186 6.04 7.18 -15.27
C PRO A 186 5.29 7.40 -13.96
N LEU A 187 5.38 6.43 -13.05
CA LEU A 187 4.77 6.47 -11.71
C LEU A 187 5.59 5.64 -10.73
N TRP A 188 5.17 5.62 -9.49
CA TRP A 188 5.66 4.71 -8.47
C TRP A 188 4.55 3.72 -8.10
N GLU A 189 4.85 2.45 -8.16
CA GLU A 189 3.92 1.36 -7.86
C GLU A 189 4.22 0.76 -6.49
N ILE A 190 3.17 0.54 -5.70
CA ILE A 190 3.27 -0.11 -4.40
C ILE A 190 3.30 -1.63 -4.62
N ILE A 191 4.32 -2.29 -4.07
CA ILE A 191 4.53 -3.74 -4.14
C ILE A 191 4.50 -4.34 -2.74
N SER A 192 3.32 -4.50 -2.15
CA SER A 192 3.18 -5.00 -0.79
C SER A 192 1.91 -5.84 -0.64
N ALA A 193 2.07 -7.11 -0.26
CA ALA A 193 0.94 -7.97 0.06
C ALA A 193 0.16 -7.46 1.29
N THR A 194 0.87 -6.87 2.26
CA THR A 194 0.25 -6.23 3.43
C THR A 194 -0.60 -5.04 3.02
N TYR A 195 -0.15 -4.25 2.04
CA TYR A 195 -0.94 -3.15 1.49
C TYR A 195 -2.24 -3.64 0.86
N GLU A 196 -2.19 -4.67 0.03
CA GLU A 196 -3.39 -5.23 -0.61
C GLU A 196 -4.40 -5.73 0.44
N THR A 197 -3.91 -6.44 1.47
CA THR A 197 -4.76 -6.90 2.58
C THR A 197 -5.37 -5.74 3.37
N ASN A 198 -4.59 -4.70 3.65
CA ASN A 198 -5.07 -3.51 4.32
C ASN A 198 -6.07 -2.74 3.46
N LEU A 199 -5.81 -2.62 2.16
CA LEU A 199 -6.72 -1.99 1.21
C LEU A 199 -8.09 -2.64 1.27
N ASP A 200 -8.16 -3.98 1.17
CA ASP A 200 -9.43 -4.73 1.23
C ASP A 200 -10.17 -4.51 2.56
N ARG A 201 -9.46 -4.43 3.69
CA ARG A 201 -10.06 -4.09 5.00
C ARG A 201 -10.61 -2.66 5.04
N TYR A 202 -9.89 -1.69 4.49
CA TYR A 202 -10.37 -0.29 4.47
C TYR A 202 -11.59 -0.11 3.55
N LEU A 203 -11.78 -0.94 2.53
CA LEU A 203 -12.97 -0.91 1.68
C LEU A 203 -14.27 -1.14 2.47
N GLU A 204 -14.23 -1.97 3.51
CA GLU A 204 -15.40 -2.27 4.36
C GLU A 204 -15.90 -1.04 5.15
N TYR A 205 -15.00 -0.10 5.47
CA TYR A 205 -15.28 1.09 6.28
C TYR A 205 -15.34 2.39 5.50
N LEU A 206 -15.16 2.34 4.18
CA LEU A 206 -15.10 3.51 3.33
C LEU A 206 -16.46 4.24 3.25
N PRO A 207 -16.56 5.49 3.76
CA PRO A 207 -17.78 6.27 3.64
C PRO A 207 -18.11 6.57 2.17
N ARG A 208 -19.37 6.39 1.78
CA ARG A 208 -19.81 6.62 0.38
C ARG A 208 -19.52 8.03 -0.13
N ILE A 209 -19.52 9.02 0.75
CA ILE A 209 -19.20 10.41 0.39
C ILE A 209 -17.80 10.56 -0.16
N CYS A 210 -16.84 9.72 0.28
CA CYS A 210 -15.49 9.71 -0.27
C CYS A 210 -15.43 9.39 -1.77
N LEU A 211 -16.47 8.70 -2.29
CA LEU A 211 -16.56 8.28 -3.69
C LEU A 211 -17.32 9.28 -4.56
N ALA A 212 -17.90 10.31 -3.97
CA ALA A 212 -18.92 11.15 -4.58
C ALA A 212 -18.38 12.41 -5.27
N GLY A 213 -17.11 12.79 -5.03
CA GLY A 213 -16.54 14.05 -5.49
C GLY A 213 -16.08 14.01 -6.94
N ALA A 214 -16.28 15.09 -7.71
CA ALA A 214 -15.81 15.25 -9.07
C ALA A 214 -15.34 16.67 -9.36
N GLU A 215 -14.47 16.85 -10.35
CA GLU A 215 -14.03 18.18 -10.82
C GLU A 215 -15.14 18.92 -11.59
N ASN A 216 -15.89 18.20 -12.40
CA ASN A 216 -16.92 18.72 -13.28
C ASN A 216 -18.28 18.12 -12.93
N PRO A 217 -19.39 18.82 -13.24
CA PRO A 217 -20.71 18.24 -13.07
C PRO A 217 -20.83 16.95 -13.88
N HIS A 218 -21.28 15.90 -13.23
CA HIS A 218 -21.46 14.60 -13.88
C HIS A 218 -22.52 14.66 -14.98
N ALA A 219 -22.14 14.29 -16.19
CA ALA A 219 -23.11 14.05 -17.26
C ALA A 219 -23.99 12.81 -16.93
N SER A 220 -23.41 11.83 -16.22
CA SER A 220 -24.10 10.68 -15.61
C SER A 220 -23.52 10.51 -14.21
N PRO A 221 -24.30 10.71 -13.14
CA PRO A 221 -23.80 10.61 -11.80
C PRO A 221 -23.37 9.17 -11.48
N GLN A 222 -22.07 8.98 -11.29
CA GLN A 222 -21.49 7.71 -10.88
C GLN A 222 -20.52 7.95 -9.73
N LEU A 223 -20.54 7.03 -8.76
CA LEU A 223 -19.53 6.97 -7.73
C LEU A 223 -18.25 6.35 -8.29
N TYR A 224 -17.10 6.78 -7.79
CA TYR A 224 -15.84 6.11 -8.10
C TYR A 224 -15.85 4.66 -7.62
N ASP A 225 -15.12 3.80 -8.32
CA ASP A 225 -14.81 2.47 -7.80
C ASP A 225 -13.95 2.61 -6.53
N PRO A 226 -14.38 2.03 -5.39
CA PRO A 226 -13.74 2.20 -4.11
C PRO A 226 -12.25 1.80 -4.12
N LYS A 227 -11.94 0.63 -4.66
CA LYS A 227 -10.58 0.09 -4.69
C LYS A 227 -9.66 0.92 -5.57
N THR A 228 -10.15 1.34 -6.73
CA THR A 228 -9.43 2.20 -7.67
C THR A 228 -9.14 3.56 -7.05
N LEU A 229 -10.09 4.17 -6.34
CA LEU A 229 -9.91 5.47 -5.70
C LEU A 229 -8.84 5.43 -4.60
N LEU A 230 -8.89 4.43 -3.71
CA LEU A 230 -7.91 4.29 -2.63
C LEU A 230 -6.51 4.04 -3.18
N ARG A 231 -6.38 3.20 -4.20
CA ARG A 231 -5.11 2.95 -4.87
C ARG A 231 -4.58 4.21 -5.55
N HIS A 232 -5.42 4.93 -6.27
CA HIS A 232 -5.07 6.19 -6.93
C HIS A 232 -4.56 7.23 -5.92
N PHE A 233 -5.22 7.38 -4.77
CA PHE A 233 -4.75 8.25 -3.68
C PHE A 233 -3.34 7.85 -3.22
N SER A 234 -3.13 6.58 -2.89
CA SER A 234 -1.84 6.08 -2.39
C SER A 234 -0.70 6.26 -3.40
N GLU A 235 -0.94 5.92 -4.67
CA GLU A 235 0.06 6.04 -5.73
C GLU A 235 0.39 7.50 -6.06
N CYS A 236 -0.60 8.40 -6.04
CA CYS A 236 -0.36 9.84 -6.23
C CYS A 236 0.47 10.43 -5.09
N LEU A 237 0.16 10.11 -3.83
CA LEU A 237 0.94 10.58 -2.69
C LEU A 237 2.34 9.98 -2.67
N LEU A 238 2.49 8.70 -2.99
CA LEU A 238 3.80 8.08 -3.14
C LEU A 238 4.64 8.80 -4.18
N ASN A 239 4.05 9.09 -5.35
CA ASN A 239 4.71 9.88 -6.39
C ASN A 239 5.19 11.24 -5.86
N GLU A 240 4.34 11.97 -5.14
CA GLU A 240 4.67 13.28 -4.58
C GLU A 240 5.84 13.18 -3.58
N ILE A 241 5.80 12.22 -2.67
CA ILE A 241 6.83 12.03 -1.64
C ILE A 241 8.17 11.66 -2.27
N VAL A 242 8.20 10.68 -3.16
CA VAL A 242 9.45 10.20 -3.76
C VAL A 242 10.07 11.26 -4.67
N THR A 243 9.27 11.95 -5.47
CA THR A 243 9.81 13.00 -6.36
C THR A 243 10.27 14.26 -5.64
N ASN A 244 9.72 14.55 -4.46
CA ASN A 244 10.17 15.67 -3.61
C ASN A 244 11.32 15.30 -2.66
N THR A 245 11.70 14.02 -2.59
CA THR A 245 12.84 13.57 -1.78
C THR A 245 14.15 13.90 -2.50
N ALA A 246 15.08 14.54 -1.78
CA ALA A 246 16.37 14.88 -2.33
C ALA A 246 17.19 13.61 -2.62
N ILE A 247 17.63 13.46 -3.86
CA ILE A 247 18.52 12.37 -4.28
C ILE A 247 19.96 12.86 -4.43
N PRO A 248 20.97 12.01 -4.14
CA PRO A 248 22.35 12.37 -4.34
C PRO A 248 22.67 12.73 -5.80
N ALA A 249 23.38 13.81 -6.05
CA ALA A 249 23.72 14.26 -7.40
C ALA A 249 24.45 13.21 -8.24
N SER A 250 25.24 12.32 -7.61
CA SER A 250 25.90 11.21 -8.28
C SER A 250 24.93 10.15 -8.79
N PHE A 251 23.82 9.93 -8.10
CA PHE A 251 22.76 9.02 -8.51
C PHE A 251 21.88 9.67 -9.60
N ASP A 252 21.47 10.92 -9.39
CA ASP A 252 20.70 11.68 -10.37
C ASP A 252 21.37 11.68 -11.77
N LYS A 253 22.70 11.91 -11.80
CA LYS A 253 23.48 11.87 -13.02
C LYS A 253 23.49 10.51 -13.70
N LYS A 254 23.34 9.41 -12.96
CA LYS A 254 23.29 8.05 -13.53
C LYS A 254 21.95 7.70 -14.15
N ILE A 255 20.88 8.26 -13.61
CA ILE A 255 19.50 7.92 -14.03
C ILE A 255 18.90 8.94 -15.01
N SER A 256 19.45 10.15 -15.09
CA SER A 256 18.88 11.29 -15.84
C SER A 256 18.60 10.99 -17.33
N GLU A 257 19.36 10.07 -17.95
CA GLU A 257 19.16 9.66 -19.35
C GLU A 257 18.44 8.31 -19.49
N THR A 258 17.86 7.79 -18.40
CA THR A 258 17.16 6.52 -18.40
C THR A 258 15.66 6.71 -18.21
N ILE A 259 14.85 5.73 -18.63
CA ILE A 259 13.39 5.73 -18.37
C ILE A 259 13.06 5.78 -16.86
N ILE A 260 13.98 5.32 -16.01
CA ILE A 260 13.82 5.39 -14.54
C ILE A 260 13.93 6.85 -14.07
N GLY A 261 14.78 7.67 -14.69
CA GLY A 261 14.89 9.09 -14.39
C GLY A 261 13.57 9.83 -14.52
N ASP A 262 12.73 9.45 -15.47
CA ASP A 262 11.41 10.03 -15.65
C ASP A 262 10.49 9.80 -14.42
N CYS A 263 10.70 8.71 -13.69
CA CYS A 263 9.95 8.42 -12.45
C CYS A 263 10.33 9.38 -11.29
N PHE A 264 11.51 10.01 -11.33
CA PHE A 264 11.97 10.98 -10.34
C PHE A 264 11.66 12.44 -10.75
N SER A 265 11.19 12.66 -11.98
CA SER A 265 10.83 14.00 -12.42
C SER A 265 9.61 14.54 -11.66
N VAL A 266 9.70 15.79 -11.20
CA VAL A 266 8.59 16.50 -10.54
C VAL A 266 7.44 16.73 -11.53
N THR A 267 7.76 17.07 -12.77
CA THR A 267 6.78 17.26 -13.84
C THR A 267 6.68 15.98 -14.68
N LYS A 268 5.77 15.11 -14.32
CA LYS A 268 5.54 13.88 -15.10
C LYS A 268 4.70 14.17 -16.33
N THR A 269 5.25 13.84 -17.47
CA THR A 269 4.56 13.92 -18.77
C THR A 269 4.53 12.54 -19.41
N ALA A 270 3.51 12.30 -20.24
CA ALA A 270 3.49 11.08 -21.04
C ALA A 270 4.66 11.10 -22.03
N GLY A 271 5.50 10.07 -21.96
CA GLY A 271 6.56 9.83 -22.94
C GLY A 271 6.06 8.95 -24.09
N PHE A 272 6.81 8.90 -25.19
CA PHE A 272 6.45 8.06 -26.33
C PHE A 272 7.60 7.10 -26.67
N LEU A 273 7.28 5.82 -26.83
CA LEU A 273 8.23 4.79 -27.28
C LEU A 273 8.20 4.76 -28.81
N GLN A 274 9.08 5.53 -29.44
CA GLN A 274 9.13 5.65 -30.90
C GLN A 274 10.27 4.85 -31.55
N THR A 275 11.28 4.46 -30.77
CA THR A 275 12.45 3.73 -31.25
C THR A 275 12.45 2.28 -30.76
N ALA A 276 13.04 1.39 -31.54
CA ALA A 276 13.19 -0.02 -31.16
C ALA A 276 13.97 -0.17 -29.85
N ALA A 277 15.02 0.64 -29.64
CA ALA A 277 15.81 0.62 -28.42
C ALA A 277 14.99 1.05 -27.17
N ALA A 278 14.13 2.08 -27.31
CA ALA A 278 13.26 2.50 -26.22
C ALA A 278 12.22 1.42 -25.85
N LEU A 279 11.68 0.73 -26.84
CA LEU A 279 10.77 -0.39 -26.65
C LEU A 279 11.48 -1.57 -25.96
N GLU A 280 12.70 -1.90 -26.37
CA GLU A 280 13.52 -2.96 -25.77
C GLU A 280 13.83 -2.64 -24.29
N ASN A 281 14.24 -1.42 -23.96
CA ASN A 281 14.45 -0.97 -22.59
C ASN A 281 13.19 -1.10 -21.73
N TYR A 282 12.04 -0.74 -22.28
CA TYR A 282 10.75 -0.90 -21.62
C TYR A 282 10.42 -2.38 -21.38
N GLN A 283 10.65 -3.25 -22.35
CA GLN A 283 10.42 -4.69 -22.22
C GLN A 283 11.35 -5.33 -21.16
N GLN A 284 12.63 -4.91 -21.13
CA GLN A 284 13.58 -5.35 -20.10
C GLN A 284 13.12 -4.91 -18.72
N TRP A 285 12.64 -3.67 -18.58
CA TRP A 285 12.08 -3.19 -17.32
C TRP A 285 10.81 -3.96 -16.92
N GLN A 286 9.89 -4.27 -17.85
CA GLN A 286 8.71 -5.09 -17.59
C GLN A 286 9.10 -6.50 -17.12
N THR A 287 10.11 -7.09 -17.73
CA THR A 287 10.62 -8.40 -17.32
C THR A 287 11.18 -8.35 -15.90
N TRP A 288 11.97 -7.32 -15.58
CA TRP A 288 12.49 -7.09 -14.22
C TRP A 288 11.36 -6.87 -13.22
N ARG A 289 10.37 -6.05 -13.54
CA ARG A 289 9.18 -5.82 -12.70
C ARG A 289 8.41 -7.11 -12.44
N GLN A 290 8.17 -7.91 -13.47
CA GLN A 290 7.51 -9.21 -13.32
C GLN A 290 8.31 -10.18 -12.44
N GLN A 291 9.64 -10.13 -12.51
CA GLN A 291 10.51 -10.91 -11.64
C GLN A 291 10.45 -10.46 -10.19
N LEU A 292 10.35 -9.15 -9.92
CA LEU A 292 10.21 -8.60 -8.57
C LEU A 292 8.83 -8.86 -7.98
N LEU A 293 7.79 -8.64 -8.77
CA LEU A 293 6.42 -8.90 -8.33
C LEU A 293 6.21 -10.39 -8.08
N GLY A 294 7.13 -11.22 -8.65
CA GLY A 294 7.13 -12.66 -8.55
C GLY A 294 5.74 -13.24 -8.36
N ASP A 295 5.41 -14.36 -8.77
CA ASP A 295 4.12 -15.07 -8.69
C ASP A 295 3.18 -14.81 -7.46
N GLN A 296 3.39 -13.77 -6.67
CA GLN A 296 2.58 -13.46 -5.50
C GLN A 296 1.09 -13.27 -5.82
N ASN A 297 0.77 -12.91 -7.07
CA ASN A 297 -0.63 -12.66 -7.47
C ASN A 297 -1.25 -13.78 -8.34
N ILE A 298 -0.43 -14.70 -8.88
CA ILE A 298 -0.93 -15.72 -9.83
C ILE A 298 -1.10 -17.08 -9.16
N SER A 299 -0.33 -17.38 -8.11
CA SER A 299 -0.42 -18.65 -7.42
C SER A 299 -1.42 -18.63 -6.28
N SER A 300 -2.24 -19.67 -6.17
CA SER A 300 -3.16 -19.91 -5.04
C SER A 300 -2.43 -20.29 -3.74
N PHE A 301 -1.10 -20.30 -3.77
CA PHE A 301 -0.24 -20.65 -2.63
C PHE A 301 0.84 -19.62 -2.38
N SER A 302 1.41 -19.63 -1.19
CA SER A 302 2.68 -19.00 -0.82
C SER A 302 3.73 -20.09 -0.63
N LEU A 303 4.90 -19.90 -1.24
CA LEU A 303 6.05 -20.77 -0.96
C LEU A 303 6.61 -20.42 0.42
N GLY A 304 7.00 -21.43 1.18
CA GLY A 304 7.61 -21.27 2.50
C GLY A 304 8.87 -22.09 2.68
N PHE A 305 9.68 -21.67 3.65
CA PHE A 305 10.94 -22.27 4.05
C PHE A 305 10.86 -22.65 5.52
N LYS A 306 10.94 -23.94 5.83
CA LYS A 306 10.91 -24.46 7.20
C LYS A 306 12.31 -24.87 7.62
N LEU A 307 12.89 -24.16 8.58
CA LEU A 307 14.17 -24.53 9.17
C LEU A 307 13.94 -25.56 10.28
N THR A 308 14.51 -26.74 10.10
CA THR A 308 14.49 -27.83 11.08
C THR A 308 15.85 -27.91 11.74
N GLU A 309 15.84 -28.07 13.07
CA GLU A 309 17.05 -28.19 13.89
C GLU A 309 17.80 -29.47 13.58
N ALA A 310 19.12 -29.39 13.72
CA ALA A 310 20.01 -30.53 13.62
C ALA A 310 19.68 -31.57 14.73
N PRO A 311 19.69 -32.85 14.43
CA PRO A 311 19.51 -33.89 15.44
C PRO A 311 20.65 -33.87 16.47
N GLU A 312 20.37 -34.23 17.72
CA GLU A 312 21.36 -34.23 18.82
C GLU A 312 22.66 -34.95 18.50
N ASN A 313 22.60 -35.94 17.60
CA ASN A 313 23.75 -36.75 17.19
C ASN A 313 24.64 -36.05 16.15
N ASN A 314 24.17 -34.99 15.48
CA ASN A 314 24.92 -34.29 14.45
C ASN A 314 24.52 -32.81 14.38
N ILE A 315 25.11 -32.00 15.23
CA ILE A 315 24.82 -30.55 15.41
C ILE A 315 25.04 -29.75 14.12
N GLU A 316 25.80 -30.25 13.17
CA GLU A 316 26.14 -29.59 11.90
C GLU A 316 25.06 -29.80 10.81
N GLN A 317 24.06 -30.64 11.03
CA GLN A 317 23.10 -31.04 9.99
C GLN A 317 21.73 -30.34 10.18
N TRP A 318 21.67 -29.04 9.89
CA TRP A 318 20.43 -28.32 9.79
C TRP A 318 19.79 -28.51 8.42
N GLN A 319 18.47 -28.38 8.34
CA GLN A 319 17.77 -28.62 7.08
C GLN A 319 16.72 -27.54 6.84
N ILE A 320 16.70 -26.99 5.61
CA ILE A 320 15.58 -26.20 5.11
C ILE A 320 14.71 -27.09 4.23
N THR A 321 13.43 -27.21 4.59
CA THR A 321 12.40 -27.91 3.82
C THR A 321 11.52 -26.88 3.12
N PHE A 322 11.20 -27.12 1.85
CA PHE A 322 10.28 -26.30 1.08
C PHE A 322 8.83 -26.71 1.36
N ILE A 323 7.96 -25.73 1.60
CA ILE A 323 6.56 -25.97 1.92
C ILE A 323 5.65 -25.09 1.07
N LEU A 324 4.47 -25.59 0.75
CA LEU A 324 3.37 -24.82 0.18
C LEU A 324 2.37 -24.48 1.27
N ILE A 325 1.89 -23.25 1.26
CA ILE A 325 0.87 -22.78 2.18
C ILE A 325 -0.26 -22.17 1.36
N SER A 326 -1.48 -22.66 1.53
CA SER A 326 -2.64 -22.11 0.82
C SER A 326 -2.87 -20.65 1.21
N LYS A 327 -3.13 -19.79 0.21
CA LYS A 327 -3.51 -18.39 0.46
C LYS A 327 -4.96 -18.27 0.97
N GLN A 328 -5.82 -19.22 0.62
CA GLN A 328 -7.20 -19.25 1.07
C GLN A 328 -7.35 -19.79 2.49
N ASP A 329 -6.54 -20.80 2.83
CA ASP A 329 -6.50 -21.42 4.15
C ASP A 329 -5.05 -21.61 4.63
N PRO A 330 -4.50 -20.67 5.43
CA PRO A 330 -3.13 -20.75 5.94
C PRO A 330 -2.84 -21.95 6.85
N SER A 331 -3.87 -22.68 7.31
CA SER A 331 -3.70 -23.91 8.06
C SER A 331 -3.32 -25.09 7.15
N LEU A 332 -3.69 -25.01 5.87
CA LEU A 332 -3.35 -26.01 4.87
C LEU A 332 -1.90 -25.81 4.41
N ARG A 333 -1.03 -26.67 4.92
CA ARG A 333 0.41 -26.70 4.63
C ARG A 333 0.77 -28.05 4.07
N LEU A 334 1.64 -28.05 3.06
CA LEU A 334 2.10 -29.25 2.38
C LEU A 334 3.62 -29.16 2.18
N GLU A 335 4.38 -30.12 2.66
CA GLU A 335 5.81 -30.22 2.35
C GLU A 335 5.98 -30.67 0.89
N LEU A 336 7.01 -30.15 0.20
CA LEU A 336 7.19 -30.47 -1.22
C LEU A 336 7.57 -31.93 -1.49
N ASP A 337 8.16 -32.62 -0.54
CA ASP A 337 8.40 -34.08 -0.62
C ASP A 337 7.08 -34.85 -0.68
N GLU A 338 6.09 -34.51 0.16
CA GLU A 338 4.76 -35.12 0.12
C GLU A 338 4.10 -34.92 -1.26
N TYR A 339 4.29 -33.74 -1.87
CA TYR A 339 3.77 -33.45 -3.20
C TYR A 339 4.46 -34.26 -4.30
N TRP A 340 5.82 -34.24 -4.31
CA TRP A 340 6.58 -34.85 -5.39
C TRP A 340 6.47 -36.36 -5.38
N TYR A 341 6.29 -37.01 -4.22
CA TYR A 341 6.16 -38.45 -4.07
C TYR A 341 4.72 -38.93 -3.90
N ALA A 342 3.72 -38.04 -3.99
CA ALA A 342 2.31 -38.41 -3.96
C ALA A 342 1.92 -39.27 -5.16
N VAL A 343 0.96 -40.16 -4.93
CA VAL A 343 0.34 -40.97 -6.01
C VAL A 343 -0.44 -40.04 -6.96
N PRO A 344 -0.64 -40.43 -8.25
CA PRO A 344 -1.21 -39.58 -9.27
C PRO A 344 -2.57 -38.96 -8.88
N GLU A 345 -3.44 -39.72 -8.21
CA GLU A 345 -4.76 -39.27 -7.77
C GLU A 345 -4.64 -38.12 -6.74
N THR A 346 -3.77 -38.33 -5.74
CA THR A 346 -3.50 -37.33 -4.70
C THR A 346 -2.87 -36.08 -5.30
N ARG A 347 -1.93 -36.22 -6.24
CA ARG A 347 -1.29 -35.10 -6.93
C ARG A 347 -2.30 -34.28 -7.73
N THR A 348 -3.28 -34.95 -8.37
CA THR A 348 -4.37 -34.28 -9.09
C THR A 348 -5.24 -33.47 -8.13
N SER A 349 -5.59 -34.04 -6.97
CA SER A 349 -6.33 -33.33 -5.92
C SER A 349 -5.58 -32.12 -5.39
N ILE A 350 -4.26 -32.23 -5.15
CA ILE A 350 -3.40 -31.12 -4.72
C ILE A 350 -3.37 -30.02 -5.78
N ARG A 351 -3.21 -30.37 -7.06
CA ARG A 351 -3.25 -29.40 -8.16
C ARG A 351 -4.60 -28.71 -8.30
N ALA A 352 -5.70 -29.38 -8.01
CA ALA A 352 -7.03 -28.75 -7.99
C ALA A 352 -7.12 -27.67 -6.90
N HIS A 353 -6.44 -27.83 -5.78
CA HIS A 353 -6.42 -26.86 -4.67
C HIS A 353 -5.40 -25.71 -4.89
N PHE A 354 -4.20 -26.05 -5.40
CA PHE A 354 -3.08 -25.10 -5.52
C PHE A 354 -2.86 -24.55 -6.94
N GLY A 355 -3.66 -24.99 -7.92
CA GLY A 355 -3.59 -24.55 -9.31
C GLY A 355 -3.00 -25.61 -10.26
N GLN A 356 -3.48 -25.60 -11.53
CA GLN A 356 -3.10 -26.59 -12.54
C GLN A 356 -1.60 -26.55 -12.92
N ASP A 357 -1.02 -25.34 -12.95
CA ASP A 357 0.39 -25.12 -13.28
C ASP A 357 1.31 -25.15 -12.04
N LEU A 358 0.93 -25.94 -11.02
CA LEU A 358 1.60 -25.96 -9.72
C LEU A 358 3.10 -26.23 -9.82
N ASP A 359 3.51 -27.23 -10.61
CA ASP A 359 4.93 -27.62 -10.77
C ASP A 359 5.77 -26.45 -11.31
N LYS A 360 5.27 -25.78 -12.34
CA LYS A 360 5.92 -24.62 -12.95
C LYS A 360 6.02 -23.48 -11.96
N ASN A 361 4.95 -23.19 -11.24
CA ASN A 361 4.89 -22.08 -10.29
C ASN A 361 5.80 -22.32 -9.08
N ILE A 362 5.92 -23.56 -8.60
CA ILE A 362 6.88 -23.96 -7.56
C ILE A 362 8.32 -23.65 -8.02
N LEU A 363 8.70 -24.14 -9.21
CA LEU A 363 10.06 -23.97 -9.73
C LEU A 363 10.40 -22.50 -9.96
N LEU A 364 9.46 -21.72 -10.49
CA LEU A 364 9.62 -20.27 -10.67
C LEU A 364 9.81 -19.57 -9.31
N SER A 365 8.95 -19.86 -8.34
CA SER A 365 9.02 -19.24 -7.02
C SER A 365 10.32 -19.59 -6.27
N LEU A 366 10.78 -20.83 -6.37
CA LEU A 366 12.07 -21.25 -5.84
C LEU A 366 13.25 -20.55 -6.55
N GLY A 367 13.18 -20.42 -7.88
CA GLY A 367 14.20 -19.71 -8.65
C GLY A 367 14.29 -18.23 -8.27
N TYR A 368 13.17 -17.56 -7.96
CA TYR A 368 13.17 -16.19 -7.45
C TYR A 368 13.73 -16.10 -6.04
N ALA A 369 13.34 -17.02 -5.14
CA ALA A 369 13.87 -17.07 -3.79
C ALA A 369 15.40 -17.34 -3.78
N ALA A 370 15.90 -18.17 -4.70
CA ALA A 370 17.31 -18.46 -4.84
C ALA A 370 18.18 -17.25 -5.25
N ARG A 371 17.58 -16.23 -5.85
CA ARG A 371 18.27 -14.94 -6.12
C ARG A 371 18.44 -14.11 -4.85
N ILE A 372 17.50 -14.23 -3.91
CA ILE A 372 17.56 -13.57 -2.60
C ILE A 372 18.53 -14.33 -1.68
N TYR A 373 18.41 -15.64 -1.67
CA TYR A 373 19.25 -16.53 -0.84
C TYR A 373 19.85 -17.64 -1.71
N PRO A 374 21.09 -17.47 -2.22
CA PRO A 374 21.74 -18.38 -3.16
C PRO A 374 21.82 -19.84 -2.74
N PRO A 375 21.93 -20.22 -1.43
CA PRO A 375 21.94 -21.63 -1.04
C PRO A 375 20.70 -22.43 -1.48
N ILE A 376 19.58 -21.77 -1.78
CA ILE A 376 18.38 -22.45 -2.33
C ILE A 376 18.67 -23.15 -3.66
N TRP A 377 19.68 -22.67 -4.45
CA TRP A 377 20.09 -23.35 -5.68
C TRP A 377 20.48 -24.81 -5.48
N GLN A 378 21.06 -25.16 -4.31
CA GLN A 378 21.38 -26.55 -3.97
C GLN A 378 20.12 -27.44 -3.97
N GLY A 379 19.00 -26.90 -3.47
CA GLY A 379 17.72 -27.62 -3.50
C GLY A 379 17.12 -27.77 -4.89
N LEU A 380 17.51 -26.89 -5.83
CA LEU A 380 17.05 -26.88 -7.23
C LEU A 380 17.89 -27.74 -8.18
N GLU A 381 19.00 -28.33 -7.72
CA GLU A 381 19.81 -29.26 -8.51
C GLU A 381 19.11 -30.59 -8.80
N THR A 382 17.95 -30.83 -8.22
CA THR A 382 17.13 -32.03 -8.40
C THR A 382 15.86 -31.73 -9.17
N ASP A 383 15.34 -32.70 -9.91
CA ASP A 383 14.05 -32.60 -10.62
C ASP A 383 12.85 -32.47 -9.66
N LYS A 384 13.06 -32.79 -8.39
CA LYS A 384 12.05 -32.78 -7.32
C LYS A 384 12.61 -32.02 -6.12
N PRO A 385 12.60 -30.69 -6.16
CA PRO A 385 13.15 -29.87 -5.09
C PRO A 385 12.33 -30.01 -3.81
N THR A 386 12.95 -30.51 -2.73
CA THR A 386 12.29 -30.69 -1.44
C THR A 386 12.90 -29.82 -0.34
N GLY A 387 14.15 -29.42 -0.50
CA GLY A 387 14.92 -28.66 0.47
C GLY A 387 16.42 -28.81 0.27
N PHE A 388 17.20 -28.32 1.23
CA PHE A 388 18.66 -28.43 1.24
C PHE A 388 19.19 -28.38 2.67
N SER A 389 20.44 -28.85 2.86
CA SER A 389 21.09 -28.89 4.17
C SER A 389 21.94 -27.65 4.40
N LEU A 390 22.04 -27.24 5.67
CA LEU A 390 22.89 -26.15 6.15
C LEU A 390 23.79 -26.65 7.26
N ASN A 391 25.00 -26.10 7.35
CA ASN A 391 25.80 -26.23 8.54
C ASN A 391 25.34 -25.27 9.64
N LEU A 392 25.90 -25.39 10.85
CA LEU A 392 25.51 -24.56 12.00
C LEU A 392 25.70 -23.07 11.73
N THR A 393 26.80 -22.68 11.08
CA THR A 393 27.09 -21.28 10.78
C THR A 393 26.11 -20.70 9.76
N GLU A 394 25.80 -21.46 8.72
CA GLU A 394 24.81 -21.08 7.69
C GLU A 394 23.41 -20.99 8.27
N ALA A 395 23.02 -21.93 9.15
CA ALA A 395 21.73 -21.90 9.83
C ALA A 395 21.60 -20.67 10.75
N PHE A 396 22.67 -20.31 11.45
CA PHE A 396 22.68 -19.10 12.28
C PHE A 396 22.59 -17.82 11.42
N THR A 397 23.30 -17.75 10.31
CA THR A 397 23.22 -16.63 9.35
C THR A 397 21.82 -16.54 8.75
N PHE A 398 21.22 -17.68 8.39
CA PHE A 398 19.85 -17.73 7.92
C PHE A 398 18.88 -17.13 8.95
N LEU A 399 18.95 -17.56 10.20
CA LEU A 399 18.09 -17.07 11.29
C LEU A 399 18.26 -15.59 11.57
N LYS A 400 19.49 -15.09 11.50
CA LYS A 400 19.84 -13.71 11.87
C LYS A 400 19.58 -12.72 10.75
N GLU A 401 19.90 -13.08 9.52
CA GLU A 401 20.01 -12.13 8.40
C GLU A 401 19.04 -12.44 7.26
N THR A 402 18.78 -13.72 6.95
CA THR A 402 18.05 -14.08 5.74
C THR A 402 16.56 -14.33 5.97
N ALA A 403 16.17 -14.87 7.10
CA ALA A 403 14.78 -15.26 7.36
C ALA A 403 13.82 -14.08 7.19
N TRP A 404 14.14 -12.93 7.78
CA TRP A 404 13.32 -11.72 7.68
C TRP A 404 13.32 -11.11 6.26
N ILE A 405 14.43 -11.25 5.49
CA ILE A 405 14.50 -10.78 4.10
C ILE A 405 13.55 -11.60 3.21
N LEU A 406 13.51 -12.92 3.41
CA LEU A 406 12.58 -13.79 2.70
C LEU A 406 11.12 -13.51 3.08
N GLU A 407 10.84 -13.24 4.36
CA GLU A 407 9.50 -12.84 4.81
C GLU A 407 9.06 -11.51 4.20
N ASP A 408 9.96 -10.55 4.14
CA ASP A 408 9.73 -9.23 3.54
C ASP A 408 9.52 -9.32 2.01
N ALA A 409 10.17 -10.30 1.36
CA ALA A 409 9.95 -10.64 -0.04
C ALA A 409 8.65 -11.44 -0.30
N GLY A 410 7.84 -11.71 0.76
CA GLY A 410 6.53 -12.35 0.66
C GLY A 410 6.52 -13.87 0.80
N TYR A 411 7.67 -14.48 1.07
CA TYR A 411 7.75 -15.90 1.42
C TYR A 411 7.35 -16.14 2.88
N LYS A 412 6.97 -17.36 3.21
CA LYS A 412 6.73 -17.74 4.60
C LYS A 412 7.96 -18.43 5.17
N VAL A 413 8.41 -18.01 6.34
CA VAL A 413 9.55 -18.65 7.01
C VAL A 413 9.09 -19.22 8.34
N ILE A 414 9.32 -20.53 8.53
CA ILE A 414 9.04 -21.23 9.77
C ILE A 414 10.38 -21.52 10.44
N ILE A 415 10.61 -20.90 11.57
CA ILE A 415 11.83 -21.00 12.37
C ILE A 415 11.54 -21.70 13.72
N PRO A 416 12.54 -22.29 14.36
CA PRO A 416 12.40 -22.90 15.67
C PRO A 416 11.81 -21.94 16.71
N ALA A 417 10.90 -22.44 17.55
CA ALA A 417 10.15 -21.62 18.51
C ALA A 417 11.05 -20.83 19.48
N TRP A 418 12.21 -21.37 19.84
CA TRP A 418 13.16 -20.69 20.74
C TRP A 418 13.85 -19.45 20.12
N TRP A 419 13.82 -19.30 18.78
CA TRP A 419 14.34 -18.13 18.10
C TRP A 419 13.30 -16.99 17.98
N THR A 420 12.01 -17.30 18.12
CA THR A 420 10.96 -16.29 18.10
C THR A 420 11.07 -15.33 19.31
N PRO A 421 10.57 -14.08 19.22
CA PRO A 421 10.57 -13.13 20.36
C PRO A 421 9.96 -13.73 21.64
N GLU A 422 8.90 -14.51 21.50
CA GLU A 422 8.24 -15.20 22.63
C GLU A 422 9.10 -16.35 23.17
N GLY A 423 9.79 -17.09 22.32
CA GLY A 423 10.71 -18.14 22.70
C GLY A 423 11.97 -17.62 23.38
N ARG A 424 12.53 -16.49 22.91
CA ARG A 424 13.71 -15.84 23.53
C ARG A 424 13.46 -15.39 24.97
N GLN A 425 12.24 -15.00 25.31
CA GLN A 425 11.90 -14.65 26.69
C GLN A 425 11.91 -15.84 27.64
N ARG A 426 11.78 -17.08 27.13
CA ARG A 426 11.81 -18.31 27.93
C ARG A 426 13.19 -18.94 28.01
N ALA A 427 14.11 -18.64 27.13
CA ALA A 427 15.48 -19.19 27.12
C ALA A 427 16.37 -18.45 28.13
N LYS A 428 16.28 -18.83 29.41
CA LYS A 428 17.30 -18.45 30.41
C LYS A 428 18.49 -19.39 30.26
N VAL A 429 19.61 -18.85 29.75
CA VAL A 429 20.90 -19.57 29.72
C VAL A 429 21.36 -19.79 31.15
N ARG A 430 21.28 -21.02 31.65
CA ARG A 430 21.96 -21.44 32.89
C ARG A 430 23.39 -21.85 32.55
N LEU A 431 24.33 -20.97 32.77
CA LEU A 431 25.74 -21.33 32.83
C LEU A 431 26.00 -22.13 34.12
N LYS A 432 26.14 -23.46 34.01
CA LYS A 432 26.74 -24.30 35.05
C LYS A 432 28.24 -24.24 34.91
N THR A 433 28.90 -23.44 35.71
CA THR A 433 30.34 -23.55 35.93
C THR A 433 30.59 -24.70 36.90
N THR A 434 31.06 -25.82 36.40
CA THR A 434 31.64 -26.89 37.22
C THR A 434 33.10 -26.52 37.48
N SER A 435 33.38 -26.01 38.67
CA SER A 435 34.76 -25.92 39.17
C SER A 435 35.24 -27.33 39.52
N LYS A 436 36.19 -27.87 38.79
CA LYS A 436 36.98 -29.01 39.24
C LYS A 436 37.77 -28.57 40.48
N SER A 437 37.36 -28.99 41.68
CA SER A 437 38.18 -28.87 42.89
C SER A 437 39.42 -29.75 42.72
N GLY A 438 40.59 -29.09 42.51
CA GLY A 438 41.89 -29.76 42.61
C GLY A 438 42.11 -30.25 44.03
N LYS A 439 42.32 -31.55 44.19
CA LYS A 439 42.78 -32.14 45.42
C LYS A 439 44.16 -31.54 45.75
N SER A 440 44.24 -30.75 46.80
CA SER A 440 45.50 -30.39 47.44
C SER A 440 45.97 -31.58 48.25
N THR A 441 47.12 -32.17 47.91
CA THR A 441 47.91 -33.09 48.70
C THR A 441 48.51 -32.31 49.88
N PRO A 442 48.42 -32.86 51.10
CA PRO A 442 49.07 -32.24 52.26
C PRO A 442 50.55 -32.43 52.22
N VAL A 443 51.31 -31.34 52.25
CA VAL A 443 52.77 -31.38 52.48
C VAL A 443 52.98 -31.57 53.96
N SER A 444 53.60 -32.72 54.33
CA SER A 444 54.08 -32.99 55.65
C SER A 444 55.32 -32.14 55.98
N LYS A 445 55.31 -31.40 57.04
CA LYS A 445 56.49 -30.82 57.65
C LYS A 445 57.30 -31.90 58.38
N GLY A 446 58.53 -32.06 58.02
CA GLY A 446 59.61 -32.57 58.82
C GLY A 446 60.66 -31.49 58.95
#